data_07ae460fbdda39fe36233e97567308b3
#
_entry.id   07ae460fbdda39fe36233e97567308b3
#
_cell.length_a   1.000
_cell.length_b   1.000
_cell.length_c   1.000
_cell.angle_alpha   90.00
_cell.angle_beta   90.00
_cell.angle_gamma   90.00
#
_symmetry.space_group_name_H-M   'P 1'
#
loop_
_entity.id
_entity.type
_entity.pdbx_description
1 polymer ?
#
loop_
_entity_poly.entity_id
_entity_poly.type
_entity_poly.pdbx_seq_one_letter_code
_entity_poly.pdbx_strand_id
1 'polypeptide(L)'
;IEELLGGIRAEIGNDANVAALGEMWLGAGKGCSDMIMVTLGTGVGGGAITHGKVIVGANGAGGEIGHLCVNSEETERCGCGKKGCLEQYASATGIARLAGKYLETL
;
A
#
# COMPACT_ATOMS: atom_id res chain seq x y z
N ILE A 1 19.14 -17.66 -0.43
CA ILE A 1 18.37 -17.50 0.84
C ILE A 1 17.92 -18.87 1.35
N GLU A 2 17.31 -19.72 0.49
CA GLU A 2 16.80 -21.04 0.91
C GLU A 2 17.89 -21.94 1.49
N GLU A 3 19.11 -21.94 0.92
CA GLU A 3 20.26 -22.67 1.48
C GLU A 3 20.64 -22.17 2.87
N LEU A 4 20.62 -20.85 3.11
CA LEU A 4 20.89 -20.24 4.41
C LEU A 4 19.80 -20.55 5.45
N LEU A 5 18.59 -20.82 4.98
CA LEU A 5 17.44 -21.19 5.80
C LEU A 5 17.29 -22.71 5.99
N GLY A 6 18.32 -23.51 5.66
CA GLY A 6 18.28 -24.96 5.81
C GLY A 6 17.31 -25.65 4.85
N GLY A 7 17.09 -25.07 3.66
CA GLY A 7 16.20 -25.63 2.64
C GLY A 7 14.74 -25.24 2.78
N ILE A 8 14.41 -24.29 3.68
CA ILE A 8 13.03 -23.75 3.76
C ILE A 8 12.76 -22.93 2.50
N ARG A 9 11.64 -23.26 1.82
CA ARG A 9 11.21 -22.53 0.63
C ARG A 9 10.94 -21.06 0.95
N ALA A 10 11.49 -20.16 0.15
CA ALA A 10 11.31 -18.73 0.29
C ALA A 10 10.76 -18.12 -1.02
N GLU A 11 9.79 -17.24 -0.90
CA GLU A 11 9.22 -16.49 -2.03
C GLU A 11 9.34 -15.00 -1.75
N ILE A 12 9.53 -14.22 -2.80
CA ILE A 12 9.61 -12.76 -2.73
C ILE A 12 8.28 -12.19 -3.20
N GLY A 13 7.75 -11.23 -2.47
CA GLY A 13 6.51 -10.53 -2.82
C GLY A 13 6.58 -9.05 -2.49
N ASN A 14 5.62 -8.29 -2.99
CA ASN A 14 5.41 -6.90 -2.57
C ASN A 14 5.04 -6.89 -1.07
N ASP A 15 5.59 -5.94 -0.31
CA ASP A 15 5.45 -5.85 1.14
C ASP A 15 3.97 -5.74 1.59
N ALA A 16 3.16 -4.91 0.93
CA ALA A 16 1.75 -4.76 1.26
C ALA A 16 0.95 -6.04 0.92
N ASN A 17 1.28 -6.72 -0.16
CA ASN A 17 0.67 -8.00 -0.53
C ASN A 17 1.01 -9.10 0.47
N VAL A 18 2.27 -9.17 0.90
CA VAL A 18 2.71 -10.14 1.91
C VAL A 18 2.07 -9.84 3.26
N ALA A 19 1.96 -8.56 3.63
CA ALA A 19 1.26 -8.16 4.84
C ALA A 19 -0.24 -8.54 4.80
N ALA A 20 -0.91 -8.33 3.66
CA ALA A 20 -2.31 -8.74 3.48
C ALA A 20 -2.49 -10.25 3.63
N LEU A 21 -1.58 -11.06 3.08
CA LEU A 21 -1.58 -12.51 3.26
C LEU A 21 -1.39 -12.91 4.74
N GLY A 22 -0.49 -12.23 5.44
CA GLY A 22 -0.27 -12.46 6.87
C GLY A 22 -1.51 -12.17 7.71
N GLU A 23 -2.18 -11.05 7.43
CA GLU A 23 -3.44 -10.67 8.10
C GLU A 23 -4.59 -11.64 7.79
N MET A 24 -4.67 -12.13 6.57
CA MET A 24 -5.65 -13.15 6.20
C MET A 24 -5.36 -14.49 6.89
N TRP A 25 -4.11 -14.85 7.05
CA TRP A 25 -3.70 -16.11 7.64
C TRP A 25 -3.87 -16.13 9.16
N LEU A 26 -3.32 -15.15 9.86
CA LEU A 26 -3.19 -15.14 11.34
C LEU A 26 -3.75 -13.87 11.99
N GLY A 27 -4.16 -12.87 11.22
CA GLY A 27 -4.58 -11.57 11.73
C GLY A 27 -6.09 -11.34 11.62
N ALA A 28 -6.45 -10.07 11.43
CA ALA A 28 -7.83 -9.59 11.39
C ALA A 28 -8.66 -10.16 10.24
N GLY A 29 -8.01 -10.60 9.16
CA GLY A 29 -8.65 -11.23 8.00
C GLY A 29 -8.84 -12.73 8.11
N LYS A 30 -8.52 -13.34 9.26
CA LYS A 30 -8.62 -14.80 9.43
C LYS A 30 -10.04 -15.29 9.21
N GLY A 31 -10.17 -16.26 8.31
CA GLY A 31 -11.47 -16.84 7.91
C GLY A 31 -12.15 -16.14 6.74
N CYS A 32 -11.62 -15.00 6.27
CA CYS A 32 -12.09 -14.34 5.06
C CYS A 32 -11.43 -14.95 3.82
N SER A 33 -12.17 -14.99 2.71
CA SER A 33 -11.63 -15.34 1.39
C SER A 33 -11.33 -14.11 0.54
N ASP A 34 -11.96 -12.99 0.89
CA ASP A 34 -11.88 -11.71 0.18
C ASP A 34 -11.60 -10.61 1.19
N MET A 35 -10.57 -9.79 0.93
CA MET A 35 -10.22 -8.66 1.78
C MET A 35 -9.39 -7.64 1.03
N ILE A 36 -9.46 -6.41 1.50
CA ILE A 36 -8.55 -5.33 1.12
C ILE A 36 -7.83 -4.87 2.38
N MET A 37 -6.52 -4.80 2.32
CA MET A 37 -5.68 -4.25 3.35
C MET A 37 -5.08 -2.93 2.88
N VAL A 38 -5.10 -1.94 3.74
CA VAL A 38 -4.50 -0.63 3.52
C VAL A 38 -3.42 -0.41 4.56
N THR A 39 -2.22 -0.09 4.13
CA THR A 39 -1.10 0.26 5.01
C THR A 39 -0.87 1.77 4.97
N LEU A 40 -0.94 2.41 6.13
CA LEU A 40 -0.65 3.84 6.30
C LEU A 40 0.67 3.99 7.06
N GLY A 41 1.71 4.39 6.34
CA GLY A 41 3.05 4.58 6.87
C GLY A 41 3.70 5.79 6.20
N THR A 42 4.99 5.71 5.88
CA THR A 42 5.71 6.74 5.09
C THR A 42 5.01 7.00 3.76
N GLY A 43 4.48 5.96 3.14
CA GLY A 43 3.59 6.00 1.98
C GLY A 43 2.23 5.37 2.31
N VAL A 44 1.41 5.15 1.27
CA VAL A 44 0.17 4.38 1.34
C VAL A 44 0.29 3.16 0.45
N GLY A 45 0.26 1.98 1.07
CA GLY A 45 0.25 0.71 0.36
C GLY A 45 -1.12 0.04 0.40
N GLY A 46 -1.31 -0.96 -0.44
CA GLY A 46 -2.51 -1.77 -0.45
C GLY A 46 -2.26 -3.18 -0.94
N GLY A 47 -3.01 -4.12 -0.39
CA GLY A 47 -3.07 -5.49 -0.85
C GLY A 47 -4.53 -5.91 -0.99
N ALA A 48 -4.89 -6.47 -2.12
CA ALA A 48 -6.21 -7.00 -2.37
C ALA A 48 -6.13 -8.52 -2.56
N ILE A 49 -7.03 -9.23 -1.89
CA ILE A 49 -7.14 -10.69 -1.96
C ILE A 49 -8.57 -11.01 -2.36
N THR A 50 -8.73 -11.92 -3.32
CA THR A 50 -10.03 -12.47 -3.69
C THR A 50 -9.92 -13.98 -3.88
N HIS A 51 -10.92 -14.70 -3.39
CA HIS A 51 -10.92 -16.18 -3.38
C HIS A 51 -9.62 -16.77 -2.81
N GLY A 52 -9.08 -16.14 -1.75
CA GLY A 52 -7.84 -16.55 -1.09
C GLY A 52 -6.56 -16.26 -1.89
N LYS A 53 -6.63 -15.49 -2.99
CA LYS A 53 -5.49 -15.17 -3.86
C LYS A 53 -5.25 -13.69 -3.94
N VAL A 54 -4.00 -13.28 -3.84
CA VAL A 54 -3.58 -11.90 -4.02
C VAL A 54 -3.82 -11.45 -5.47
N ILE A 55 -4.43 -10.29 -5.62
CA ILE A 55 -4.59 -9.63 -6.92
C ILE A 55 -3.31 -8.85 -7.20
N VAL A 56 -2.45 -9.40 -8.05
CA VAL A 56 -1.21 -8.72 -8.47
C VAL A 56 -1.41 -7.81 -9.69
N GLY A 57 -2.50 -8.01 -10.44
CA GLY A 57 -2.76 -7.30 -11.70
C GLY A 57 -1.89 -7.80 -12.85
N ALA A 58 -2.26 -7.41 -14.07
CA ALA A 58 -1.56 -7.84 -15.29
C ALA A 58 -0.09 -7.39 -15.35
N ASN A 59 0.22 -6.24 -14.75
CA ASN A 59 1.56 -5.63 -14.74
C ASN A 59 2.14 -5.52 -13.31
N GLY A 60 1.64 -6.29 -12.35
CA GLY A 60 2.10 -6.27 -10.97
C GLY A 60 1.66 -5.06 -10.14
N ALA A 61 0.75 -4.22 -10.66
CA ALA A 61 0.28 -3.01 -9.99
C ALA A 61 -1.09 -3.18 -9.29
N GLY A 62 -1.51 -4.43 -9.07
CA GLY A 62 -2.72 -4.71 -8.31
C GLY A 62 -2.56 -4.26 -6.86
N GLY A 63 -3.53 -3.51 -6.35
CA GLY A 63 -3.48 -3.01 -4.97
C GLY A 63 -2.73 -1.70 -4.76
N GLU A 64 -2.22 -1.03 -5.77
CA GLU A 64 -1.52 0.28 -5.71
C GLU A 64 -2.49 1.43 -5.40
N ILE A 65 -3.26 1.31 -4.33
CA ILE A 65 -4.32 2.27 -3.95
C ILE A 65 -3.76 3.64 -3.54
N GLY A 66 -2.53 3.69 -3.03
CA GLY A 66 -1.87 4.94 -2.65
C GLY A 66 -1.72 5.91 -3.83
N HIS A 67 -1.76 5.41 -5.05
CA HIS A 67 -1.63 6.20 -6.27
C HIS A 67 -2.96 6.46 -7.00
N LEU A 68 -4.09 6.18 -6.36
CA LEU A 68 -5.40 6.65 -6.82
C LEU A 68 -5.47 8.17 -6.72
N CYS A 69 -5.95 8.83 -7.77
CA CYS A 69 -6.17 10.27 -7.75
C CYS A 69 -7.41 10.60 -6.91
N VAL A 70 -7.22 11.32 -5.82
CA VAL A 70 -8.29 11.79 -4.91
C VAL A 70 -8.51 13.30 -4.98
N ASN A 71 -7.57 14.02 -5.59
CA ASN A 71 -7.66 15.46 -5.79
C ASN A 71 -7.06 15.86 -7.14
N SER A 72 -7.90 16.19 -8.10
CA SER A 72 -7.48 16.61 -9.44
C SER A 72 -6.84 18.01 -9.47
N GLU A 73 -7.08 18.81 -8.44
CA GLU A 73 -6.57 20.18 -8.33
C GLU A 73 -5.18 20.27 -7.68
N GLU A 74 -4.61 19.15 -7.24
CA GLU A 74 -3.29 19.12 -6.63
C GLU A 74 -2.21 19.61 -7.60
N THR A 75 -1.38 20.53 -7.15
CA THR A 75 -0.31 21.14 -7.95
C THR A 75 1.03 20.43 -7.78
N GLU A 76 1.26 19.84 -6.63
CA GLU A 76 2.49 19.10 -6.33
C GLU A 76 2.46 17.68 -6.86
N ARG A 77 3.62 17.19 -7.28
CA ARG A 77 3.76 15.83 -7.78
C ARG A 77 3.94 14.84 -6.63
N CYS A 78 3.26 13.71 -6.74
CA CYS A 78 3.56 12.50 -6.00
C CYS A 78 4.90 11.90 -6.47
N GLY A 79 5.55 11.11 -5.64
CA GLY A 79 6.76 10.36 -6.01
C GLY A 79 6.60 9.47 -7.24
N CYS A 80 5.38 9.04 -7.57
CA CYS A 80 5.07 8.31 -8.80
C CYS A 80 4.98 9.17 -10.06
N GLY A 81 5.15 10.49 -9.95
CA GLY A 81 5.09 11.47 -11.04
C GLY A 81 3.70 12.04 -11.32
N LYS A 82 2.63 11.41 -10.84
CA LYS A 82 1.26 11.92 -10.94
C LYS A 82 1.00 13.01 -9.89
N LYS A 83 -0.19 13.60 -9.93
CA LYS A 83 -0.66 14.58 -8.96
C LYS A 83 -1.95 14.12 -8.32
N GLY A 84 -2.14 14.50 -7.04
CA GLY A 84 -3.39 14.23 -6.34
C GLY A 84 -3.55 12.79 -5.86
N CYS A 85 -2.46 12.04 -5.71
CA CYS A 85 -2.51 10.68 -5.20
C CYS A 85 -2.95 10.63 -3.74
N LEU A 86 -3.70 9.60 -3.35
CA LEU A 86 -4.11 9.37 -1.96
C LEU A 86 -2.92 9.44 -0.98
N GLU A 87 -1.77 8.92 -1.37
CA GLU A 87 -0.54 8.95 -0.57
C GLU A 87 -0.13 10.37 -0.17
N GLN A 88 -0.36 11.38 -1.03
CA GLN A 88 -0.03 12.76 -0.74
C GLN A 88 -0.87 13.37 0.41
N TYR A 89 -1.95 12.70 0.81
CA TYR A 89 -2.88 13.15 1.85
C TYR A 89 -2.91 12.24 3.06
N ALA A 90 -2.87 10.93 2.86
CA ALA A 90 -3.10 9.94 3.91
C ALA A 90 -1.82 9.30 4.48
N SER A 91 -0.67 9.51 3.85
CA SER A 91 0.61 9.03 4.38
C SER A 91 1.15 9.94 5.48
N ALA A 92 2.08 9.43 6.29
CA ALA A 92 2.78 10.23 7.30
C ALA A 92 3.48 11.45 6.67
N THR A 93 4.16 11.26 5.53
CA THR A 93 4.80 12.35 4.78
C THR A 93 3.79 13.32 4.19
N GLY A 94 2.65 12.82 3.71
CA GLY A 94 1.55 13.64 3.20
C GLY A 94 0.93 14.51 4.27
N ILE A 95 0.65 13.94 5.44
CA ILE A 95 0.11 14.67 6.59
C ILE A 95 1.08 15.77 7.05
N ALA A 96 2.38 15.44 7.17
CA ALA A 96 3.41 16.42 7.55
C ALA A 96 3.50 17.57 6.52
N ARG A 97 3.45 17.27 5.23
CA ARG A 97 3.42 18.26 4.15
C ARG A 97 2.21 19.19 4.28
N LEU A 98 1.02 18.63 4.47
CA LEU A 98 -0.21 19.41 4.61
C LEU A 98 -0.20 20.29 5.87
N ALA A 99 0.29 19.76 6.98
CA ALA A 99 0.45 20.52 8.21
C ALA A 99 1.42 21.72 8.02
N GLY A 100 2.55 21.50 7.34
CA GLY A 100 3.49 22.57 6.99
C GLY A 100 2.82 23.67 6.16
N LYS A 101 2.09 23.31 5.11
CA LYS A 101 1.34 24.27 4.29
C LYS A 101 0.30 25.04 5.10
N TYR A 102 -0.42 24.38 5.97
CA TYR A 102 -1.40 25.04 6.83
C TYR A 102 -0.75 26.05 7.76
N LEU A 103 0.39 25.72 8.37
CA LEU A 103 1.14 26.63 9.24
C LEU A 103 1.63 27.88 8.50
N GLU A 104 1.99 27.77 7.22
CA GLU A 104 2.38 28.92 6.39
C GLU A 104 1.22 29.90 6.13
N THR A 105 -0.03 29.46 6.27
CA THR A 105 -1.22 30.30 6.10
C THR A 105 -1.60 31.07 7.36
N LEU A 106 -1.04 30.73 8.50
CA LEU A 106 -1.27 31.41 9.78
C LEU A 106 -0.34 32.62 9.92
#